data_5f145583289bea788552c8ce38849695
#
_entry.id   5f145583289bea788552c8ce38849695
#
_cell.length_a   1.000
_cell.length_b   1.000
_cell.length_c   1.000
_cell.angle_alpha   90.00
_cell.angle_beta   90.00
_cell.angle_gamma   90.00
#
_symmetry.space_group_name_H-M   'P 1'
#
loop_
_entity.id
_entity.type
_entity.pdbx_description
1 polymer ?
#
loop_
_entity_poly.entity_id
_entity_poly.type
_entity_poly.pdbx_seq_one_letter_code
_entity_poly.pdbx_strand_id
1 'polypeptide(L)'
;MDNVARKIALEAAAVVREFPVKGKKVPFTAVDTVSLRLYEGETLALVGESGSGKTTLSRMMLGLLPPTRGDVQIFGRDISTYSRLDLARIVQPVFQDPYASLNPRKRLLEVISMPLRAASAPSRDEVRERVEALLRQVDLPVSFAERFPHELSGGQRQRVAIARALINRPRILVCDEPTSALDVSVQAQILELLKELRTQLGLSYLIVTHNIGVVSELCDRVAVMYHGRIVEQGDVDDVLSSPADPYTRSLLSAVLPVDPDLARPAVAAIPLS
;
A
#
# COMPACT_ATOMS: atom_id res chain seq x y z
N MET A 1 -22.35 5.38 -22.07
CA MET A 1 -21.03 5.59 -21.45
C MET A 1 -20.25 4.32 -21.66
N ASP A 2 -19.22 4.40 -22.47
CA ASP A 2 -18.48 3.24 -22.98
C ASP A 2 -17.85 2.46 -21.83
N ASN A 3 -18.26 1.20 -21.71
CA ASN A 3 -17.64 0.23 -20.82
C ASN A 3 -16.27 -0.19 -21.38
N VAL A 4 -15.31 0.73 -21.34
CA VAL A 4 -13.92 0.39 -21.64
C VAL A 4 -13.49 -0.57 -20.53
N ALA A 5 -13.33 -1.84 -20.86
CA ALA A 5 -12.86 -2.86 -19.93
C ALA A 5 -11.58 -2.38 -19.27
N ARG A 6 -11.64 -2.01 -17.96
CA ARG A 6 -10.49 -1.56 -17.18
C ARG A 6 -9.41 -2.64 -17.25
N LYS A 7 -8.19 -2.28 -17.61
CA LYS A 7 -7.08 -3.23 -17.68
C LYS A 7 -6.60 -3.57 -16.28
N ILE A 8 -6.43 -4.86 -16.00
CA ILE A 8 -5.93 -5.34 -14.70
C ILE A 8 -4.40 -5.16 -14.66
N ALA A 9 -3.93 -4.42 -13.66
CA ALA A 9 -2.50 -4.24 -13.40
C ALA A 9 -1.94 -5.35 -12.49
N LEU A 10 -2.71 -5.73 -11.45
CA LEU A 10 -2.29 -6.72 -10.46
C LEU A 10 -3.52 -7.48 -9.97
N GLU A 11 -3.45 -8.81 -9.97
CA GLU A 11 -4.54 -9.70 -9.56
C GLU A 11 -4.05 -10.77 -8.61
N ALA A 12 -4.77 -10.97 -7.52
CA ALA A 12 -4.74 -12.18 -6.71
C ALA A 12 -6.00 -12.99 -7.06
N ALA A 13 -5.85 -14.24 -7.50
CA ALA A 13 -6.95 -15.13 -7.91
C ALA A 13 -7.05 -16.30 -6.93
N ALA A 14 -8.08 -16.28 -6.06
CA ALA A 14 -8.38 -17.28 -5.04
C ALA A 14 -7.13 -17.70 -4.21
N VAL A 15 -6.30 -16.72 -3.83
CA VAL A 15 -5.04 -17.00 -3.12
C VAL A 15 -5.29 -17.44 -1.69
N VAL A 16 -4.52 -18.44 -1.28
CA VAL A 16 -4.47 -18.95 0.11
C VAL A 16 -3.03 -18.89 0.61
N ARG A 17 -2.83 -18.49 1.86
CA ARG A 17 -1.54 -18.59 2.51
C ARG A 17 -1.67 -19.21 3.87
N GLU A 18 -1.02 -20.36 4.03
CA GLU A 18 -0.94 -21.13 5.25
C GLU A 18 0.49 -21.10 5.81
N PHE A 19 0.61 -21.05 7.13
CA PHE A 19 1.88 -21.14 7.85
C PHE A 19 1.85 -22.33 8.80
N PRO A 20 2.88 -23.19 8.79
CA PRO A 20 2.99 -24.28 9.73
C PRO A 20 3.11 -23.74 11.17
N VAL A 21 2.37 -24.30 12.10
CA VAL A 21 2.43 -23.96 13.52
C VAL A 21 3.10 -25.10 14.28
N LYS A 22 4.22 -24.78 14.94
CA LYS A 22 4.97 -25.77 15.71
C LYS A 22 4.06 -26.46 16.75
N GLY A 23 4.01 -27.78 16.72
CA GLY A 23 3.20 -28.60 17.64
C GLY A 23 1.71 -28.73 17.28
N LYS A 24 1.25 -28.15 16.17
CA LYS A 24 -0.13 -28.34 15.69
C LYS A 24 -0.14 -29.06 14.34
N LYS A 25 -1.15 -29.94 14.15
CA LYS A 25 -1.37 -30.62 12.86
C LYS A 25 -2.02 -29.72 11.81
N VAL A 26 -2.78 -28.71 12.26
CA VAL A 26 -3.48 -27.77 11.37
C VAL A 26 -2.65 -26.50 11.25
N PRO A 27 -2.31 -26.06 10.04
CA PRO A 27 -1.59 -24.81 9.82
C PRO A 27 -2.47 -23.61 10.17
N PHE A 28 -1.85 -22.47 10.40
CA PHE A 28 -2.53 -21.18 10.53
C PHE A 28 -2.76 -20.58 9.12
N THR A 29 -4.01 -20.34 8.77
CA THR A 29 -4.39 -19.74 7.49
C THR A 29 -4.44 -18.20 7.67
N ALA A 30 -3.45 -17.51 7.12
CA ALA A 30 -3.35 -16.06 7.21
C ALA A 30 -4.13 -15.34 6.10
N VAL A 31 -4.27 -15.99 4.93
CA VAL A 31 -5.09 -15.54 3.80
C VAL A 31 -5.88 -16.73 3.30
N ASP A 32 -7.19 -16.59 3.19
CA ASP A 32 -8.11 -17.67 2.88
C ASP A 32 -8.98 -17.33 1.67
N THR A 33 -8.61 -17.90 0.52
CA THR A 33 -9.37 -17.82 -0.75
C THR A 33 -9.69 -16.38 -1.18
N VAL A 34 -8.69 -15.50 -1.12
CA VAL A 34 -8.85 -14.10 -1.48
C VAL A 34 -8.71 -13.89 -2.98
N SER A 35 -9.69 -13.16 -3.56
CA SER A 35 -9.61 -12.63 -4.92
C SER A 35 -9.65 -11.10 -4.86
N LEU A 36 -8.64 -10.44 -5.46
CA LEU A 36 -8.51 -8.98 -5.44
C LEU A 36 -7.89 -8.50 -6.76
N ARG A 37 -8.44 -7.41 -7.33
CA ARG A 37 -7.97 -6.82 -8.58
C ARG A 37 -7.68 -5.34 -8.40
N LEU A 38 -6.47 -4.95 -8.79
CA LEU A 38 -6.05 -3.57 -8.97
C LEU A 38 -6.02 -3.27 -10.46
N TYR A 39 -6.68 -2.21 -10.89
CA TYR A 39 -6.68 -1.78 -12.29
C TYR A 39 -5.58 -0.78 -12.60
N GLU A 40 -5.22 -0.62 -13.89
CA GLU A 40 -4.23 0.38 -14.30
C GLU A 40 -4.70 1.79 -13.96
N GLY A 41 -3.80 2.58 -13.33
CA GLY A 41 -4.06 3.95 -12.89
C GLY A 41 -5.00 4.08 -11.69
N GLU A 42 -5.42 2.97 -11.07
CA GLU A 42 -6.30 2.94 -9.90
C GLU A 42 -5.51 3.05 -8.58
N THR A 43 -6.15 3.62 -7.57
CA THR A 43 -5.75 3.47 -6.17
C THR A 43 -6.77 2.60 -5.44
N LEU A 44 -6.34 1.39 -5.05
CA LEU A 44 -7.14 0.43 -4.28
C LEU A 44 -6.67 0.41 -2.83
N ALA A 45 -7.59 0.63 -1.90
CA ALA A 45 -7.34 0.43 -0.48
C ALA A 45 -7.54 -1.04 -0.07
N LEU A 46 -6.68 -1.55 0.81
CA LEU A 46 -6.87 -2.80 1.54
C LEU A 46 -6.90 -2.46 3.03
N VAL A 47 -8.09 -2.53 3.64
CA VAL A 47 -8.32 -2.12 5.03
C VAL A 47 -8.74 -3.30 5.91
N GLY A 48 -8.63 -3.13 7.23
CA GLY A 48 -9.03 -4.11 8.24
C GLY A 48 -8.15 -4.01 9.49
N GLU A 49 -8.50 -4.72 10.55
CA GLU A 49 -7.76 -4.73 11.81
C GLU A 49 -6.36 -5.33 11.70
N SER A 50 -5.53 -5.07 12.73
CA SER A 50 -4.22 -5.72 12.83
C SER A 50 -4.41 -7.24 12.89
N GLY A 51 -3.57 -7.98 12.14
CA GLY A 51 -3.67 -9.44 12.06
C GLY A 51 -4.73 -9.98 11.09
N SER A 52 -5.50 -9.14 10.37
CA SER A 52 -6.49 -9.62 9.40
C SER A 52 -5.91 -10.30 8.15
N GLY A 53 -4.57 -10.19 7.92
CA GLY A 53 -3.89 -10.82 6.78
C GLY A 53 -3.39 -9.85 5.70
N LYS A 54 -3.63 -8.54 5.82
CA LYS A 54 -3.28 -7.49 4.82
C LYS A 54 -1.82 -7.52 4.39
N THR A 55 -0.90 -7.49 5.37
CA THR A 55 0.55 -7.54 5.09
C THR A 55 0.97 -8.85 4.43
N THR A 56 0.30 -9.97 4.75
CA THR A 56 0.55 -11.26 4.08
C THR A 56 0.10 -11.21 2.62
N LEU A 57 -1.10 -10.68 2.36
CA LEU A 57 -1.64 -10.53 1.01
C LEU A 57 -0.77 -9.54 0.19
N SER A 58 -0.40 -8.40 0.75
CA SER A 58 0.47 -7.42 0.05
C SER A 58 1.84 -8.01 -0.32
N ARG A 59 2.44 -8.81 0.56
CA ARG A 59 3.69 -9.53 0.27
C ARG A 59 3.54 -10.55 -0.84
N MET A 60 2.39 -11.25 -0.93
CA MET A 60 2.12 -12.14 -2.06
C MET A 60 1.97 -11.34 -3.36
N MET A 61 1.25 -10.23 -3.34
CA MET A 61 1.08 -9.36 -4.50
C MET A 61 2.38 -8.65 -4.94
N LEU A 62 3.36 -8.53 -4.05
CA LEU A 62 4.72 -8.08 -4.37
C LEU A 62 5.65 -9.21 -4.88
N GLY A 63 5.20 -10.46 -4.90
CA GLY A 63 6.06 -11.62 -5.20
C GLY A 63 7.11 -11.92 -4.14
N LEU A 64 7.00 -11.33 -2.94
CA LEU A 64 7.91 -11.57 -1.82
C LEU A 64 7.55 -12.85 -1.04
N LEU A 65 6.33 -13.31 -1.18
CA LEU A 65 5.80 -14.49 -0.51
C LEU A 65 4.93 -15.28 -1.51
N PRO A 66 5.26 -16.53 -1.86
CA PRO A 66 4.41 -17.32 -2.74
C PRO A 66 3.10 -17.70 -2.04
N PRO A 67 1.96 -17.76 -2.73
CA PRO A 67 0.74 -18.35 -2.18
C PRO A 67 0.92 -19.85 -1.95
N THR A 68 0.14 -20.44 -1.03
CA THR A 68 0.05 -21.91 -0.84
C THR A 68 -0.86 -22.51 -1.92
N ARG A 69 -1.91 -21.77 -2.32
CA ARG A 69 -2.84 -22.09 -3.42
C ARG A 69 -3.31 -20.81 -4.08
N GLY A 70 -3.79 -20.92 -5.31
CA GLY A 70 -4.17 -19.76 -6.13
C GLY A 70 -2.96 -19.07 -6.76
N ASP A 71 -3.21 -18.04 -7.54
CA ASP A 71 -2.21 -17.39 -8.38
C ASP A 71 -2.21 -15.88 -8.19
N VAL A 72 -1.04 -15.26 -8.38
CA VAL A 72 -0.89 -13.81 -8.48
C VAL A 72 -0.40 -13.46 -9.87
N GLN A 73 -1.07 -12.53 -10.53
CA GLN A 73 -0.73 -12.10 -11.88
C GLN A 73 -0.45 -10.59 -11.93
N ILE A 74 0.54 -10.20 -12.72
CA ILE A 74 0.85 -8.81 -13.05
C ILE A 74 0.69 -8.64 -14.56
N PHE A 75 -0.21 -7.73 -14.96
CA PHE A 75 -0.58 -7.50 -16.37
C PHE A 75 -0.92 -8.80 -17.11
N GLY A 76 -1.68 -9.70 -16.45
CA GLY A 76 -2.14 -10.97 -17.02
C GLY A 76 -1.07 -12.07 -17.09
N ARG A 77 0.13 -11.84 -16.56
CA ARG A 77 1.20 -12.84 -16.51
C ARG A 77 1.47 -13.25 -15.06
N ASP A 78 1.63 -14.55 -14.82
CA ASP A 78 1.94 -15.10 -13.50
C ASP A 78 3.22 -14.49 -12.91
N ILE A 79 3.13 -13.98 -11.66
CA ILE A 79 4.22 -13.32 -10.95
C ILE A 79 5.45 -14.21 -10.78
N SER A 80 5.26 -15.52 -10.65
CA SER A 80 6.34 -16.50 -10.48
C SER A 80 7.23 -16.65 -11.71
N THR A 81 6.74 -16.22 -12.89
CA THR A 81 7.47 -16.28 -14.17
C THR A 81 8.42 -15.10 -14.38
N TYR A 82 8.33 -14.06 -13.54
CA TYR A 82 9.25 -12.93 -13.62
C TYR A 82 10.55 -13.20 -12.85
N SER A 83 11.68 -12.72 -13.38
CA SER A 83 12.86 -12.60 -12.55
C SER A 83 12.63 -11.54 -11.45
N ARG A 84 13.37 -11.63 -10.34
CA ARG A 84 13.28 -10.62 -9.26
C ARG A 84 13.60 -9.21 -9.75
N LEU A 85 14.51 -9.08 -10.71
CA LEU A 85 14.89 -7.78 -11.28
C LEU A 85 13.80 -7.21 -12.18
N ASP A 86 13.17 -8.04 -13.02
CA ASP A 86 12.06 -7.60 -13.87
C ASP A 86 10.85 -7.21 -13.01
N LEU A 87 10.56 -8.02 -11.99
CA LEU A 87 9.49 -7.70 -11.04
C LEU A 87 9.73 -6.36 -10.32
N ALA A 88 10.97 -6.12 -9.88
CA ALA A 88 11.36 -4.86 -9.22
C ALA A 88 11.28 -3.63 -10.15
N ARG A 89 11.23 -3.79 -11.47
CA ARG A 89 10.95 -2.73 -12.44
C ARG A 89 9.46 -2.45 -12.63
N ILE A 90 8.60 -3.35 -12.21
CA ILE A 90 7.15 -3.26 -12.44
C ILE A 90 6.41 -2.87 -11.18
N VAL A 91 6.76 -3.49 -10.05
CA VAL A 91 6.11 -3.26 -8.76
C VAL A 91 7.15 -2.98 -7.68
N GLN A 92 6.89 -1.96 -6.85
CA GLN A 92 7.79 -1.58 -5.76
C GLN A 92 7.01 -1.36 -4.45
N PRO A 93 7.59 -1.76 -3.31
CA PRO A 93 7.01 -1.48 -2.01
C PRO A 93 7.40 -0.09 -1.48
N VAL A 94 6.47 0.55 -0.79
CA VAL A 94 6.72 1.63 0.17
C VAL A 94 6.33 1.09 1.55
N PHE A 95 7.32 0.85 2.42
CA PHE A 95 7.09 0.21 3.72
C PHE A 95 6.65 1.22 4.79
N GLN A 96 5.97 0.70 5.81
CA GLN A 96 5.42 1.43 6.95
C GLN A 96 6.48 2.22 7.73
N ASP A 97 7.64 1.61 7.98
CA ASP A 97 8.72 2.23 8.74
C ASP A 97 9.87 2.66 7.81
N PRO A 98 9.95 3.97 7.49
CA PRO A 98 11.05 4.48 6.70
C PRO A 98 12.40 4.38 7.42
N TYR A 99 12.44 4.36 8.78
CA TYR A 99 13.67 4.17 9.53
C TYR A 99 14.29 2.78 9.31
N ALA A 100 13.48 1.74 9.44
CA ALA A 100 13.94 0.37 9.21
C ALA A 100 14.28 0.11 7.73
N SER A 101 13.64 0.84 6.81
CA SER A 101 13.81 0.64 5.38
C SER A 101 15.02 1.35 4.77
N LEU A 102 15.53 2.42 5.39
CA LEU A 102 16.66 3.21 4.88
C LEU A 102 17.95 2.88 5.67
N ASN A 103 19.02 2.46 4.98
CA ASN A 103 20.29 2.18 5.65
C ASN A 103 20.91 3.47 6.23
N PRO A 104 21.01 3.61 7.58
CA PRO A 104 21.45 4.85 8.22
C PRO A 104 22.93 5.20 7.97
N ARG A 105 23.71 4.23 7.49
CA ARG A 105 25.16 4.39 7.22
C ARG A 105 25.46 4.82 5.78
N LYS A 106 24.42 4.97 4.94
CA LYS A 106 24.57 5.35 3.54
C LYS A 106 23.96 6.73 3.29
N ARG A 107 24.59 7.50 2.38
CA ARG A 107 24.03 8.77 1.90
C ARG A 107 22.76 8.53 1.09
N LEU A 108 21.89 9.53 1.00
CA LEU A 108 20.62 9.38 0.29
C LEU A 108 20.82 9.08 -1.20
N LEU A 109 21.88 9.61 -1.82
CA LEU A 109 22.27 9.22 -3.18
C LEU A 109 22.40 7.70 -3.34
N GLU A 110 23.06 7.03 -2.38
CA GLU A 110 23.25 5.58 -2.42
C GLU A 110 21.96 4.82 -2.07
N VAL A 111 21.22 5.32 -1.08
CA VAL A 111 19.96 4.71 -0.62
C VAL A 111 18.92 4.72 -1.74
N ILE A 112 18.71 5.86 -2.39
CA ILE A 112 17.73 6.01 -3.47
C ILE A 112 18.18 5.20 -4.71
N SER A 113 19.47 5.21 -5.05
CA SER A 113 19.98 4.52 -6.24
C SER A 113 20.14 3.01 -6.08
N MET A 114 19.99 2.45 -4.88
CA MET A 114 20.23 1.02 -4.63
C MET A 114 19.42 0.09 -5.55
N PRO A 115 18.10 0.28 -5.78
CA PRO A 115 17.36 -0.60 -6.68
C PRO A 115 17.79 -0.47 -8.14
N LEU A 116 18.19 0.73 -8.58
CA LEU A 116 18.71 0.96 -9.93
C LEU A 116 20.02 0.22 -10.15
N ARG A 117 20.95 0.30 -9.21
CA ARG A 117 22.25 -0.40 -9.28
C ARG A 117 22.11 -1.92 -9.24
N ALA A 118 21.07 -2.43 -8.57
CA ALA A 118 20.77 -3.86 -8.56
C ALA A 118 20.20 -4.34 -9.92
N ALA A 119 19.47 -3.46 -10.64
CA ALA A 119 18.81 -3.81 -11.89
C ALA A 119 19.65 -3.55 -13.14
N SER A 120 20.67 -2.69 -13.06
CA SER A 120 21.55 -2.29 -14.18
C SER A 120 22.88 -1.80 -13.62
N ALA A 121 23.87 -1.58 -14.50
CA ALA A 121 25.16 -0.99 -14.14
C ALA A 121 25.27 0.45 -14.67
N PRO A 122 24.49 1.41 -14.12
CA PRO A 122 24.48 2.79 -14.61
C PRO A 122 25.80 3.50 -14.28
N SER A 123 26.16 4.50 -15.09
CA SER A 123 27.27 5.40 -14.78
C SER A 123 26.99 6.22 -13.51
N ARG A 124 28.03 6.80 -12.92
CA ARG A 124 27.89 7.64 -11.73
C ARG A 124 27.08 8.90 -12.02
N ASP A 125 27.24 9.49 -13.19
CA ASP A 125 26.54 10.70 -13.61
C ASP A 125 25.05 10.39 -13.85
N GLU A 126 24.73 9.29 -14.50
CA GLU A 126 23.35 8.84 -14.70
C GLU A 126 22.64 8.57 -13.36
N VAL A 127 23.31 7.95 -12.39
CA VAL A 127 22.78 7.74 -11.05
C VAL A 127 22.47 9.07 -10.38
N ARG A 128 23.41 10.03 -10.42
CA ARG A 128 23.24 11.34 -9.80
C ARG A 128 22.09 12.10 -10.42
N GLU A 129 22.04 12.17 -11.73
CA GLU A 129 20.97 12.86 -12.46
C GLU A 129 19.59 12.30 -12.11
N ARG A 130 19.43 10.97 -12.11
CA ARG A 130 18.17 10.32 -11.76
C ARG A 130 17.76 10.58 -10.31
N VAL A 131 18.69 10.50 -9.36
CA VAL A 131 18.41 10.76 -7.94
C VAL A 131 18.04 12.21 -7.72
N GLU A 132 18.73 13.16 -8.34
CA GLU A 132 18.42 14.56 -8.25
C GLU A 132 17.03 14.91 -8.83
N ALA A 133 16.69 14.30 -9.97
CA ALA A 133 15.35 14.43 -10.55
C ALA A 133 14.26 13.93 -9.60
N LEU A 134 14.46 12.75 -8.98
CA LEU A 134 13.52 12.19 -8.01
C LEU A 134 13.41 13.02 -6.73
N LEU A 135 14.54 13.57 -6.22
CA LEU A 135 14.47 14.46 -5.06
C LEU A 135 13.58 15.68 -5.34
N ARG A 136 13.71 16.31 -6.52
CA ARG A 136 12.81 17.40 -6.92
C ARG A 136 11.35 16.92 -7.01
N GLN A 137 11.12 15.73 -7.57
CA GLN A 137 9.78 15.18 -7.77
C GLN A 137 9.06 14.82 -6.46
N VAL A 138 9.83 14.57 -5.38
CA VAL A 138 9.28 14.36 -4.04
C VAL A 138 9.41 15.59 -3.13
N ASP A 139 9.59 16.78 -3.70
CA ASP A 139 9.74 18.07 -3.00
C ASP A 139 10.87 18.09 -1.95
N LEU A 140 12.01 17.51 -2.30
CA LEU A 140 13.22 17.59 -1.49
C LEU A 140 14.33 18.33 -2.22
N PRO A 141 15.11 19.17 -1.51
CA PRO A 141 16.27 19.84 -2.09
C PRO A 141 17.29 18.84 -2.64
N VAL A 142 17.85 19.11 -3.82
CA VAL A 142 18.87 18.27 -4.46
C VAL A 142 20.08 18.06 -3.57
N SER A 143 20.45 19.05 -2.75
CA SER A 143 21.54 18.96 -1.78
C SER A 143 21.37 17.83 -0.74
N PHE A 144 20.13 17.32 -0.58
CA PHE A 144 19.88 16.19 0.31
C PHE A 144 20.52 14.89 -0.18
N ALA A 145 20.88 14.77 -1.44
CA ALA A 145 21.61 13.61 -1.97
C ALA A 145 22.84 13.23 -1.12
N GLU A 146 23.51 14.23 -0.53
CA GLU A 146 24.72 14.04 0.28
C GLU A 146 24.44 13.82 1.77
N ARG A 147 23.19 13.97 2.25
CA ARG A 147 22.78 13.74 3.64
C ARG A 147 22.62 12.26 3.95
N PHE A 148 22.57 11.97 5.25
CA PHE A 148 22.24 10.66 5.79
C PHE A 148 20.77 10.61 6.25
N PRO A 149 20.14 9.41 6.30
CA PRO A 149 18.75 9.28 6.76
C PRO A 149 18.47 9.85 8.16
N HIS A 150 19.42 9.79 9.08
CA HIS A 150 19.25 10.28 10.45
C HIS A 150 19.19 11.82 10.55
N GLU A 151 19.60 12.55 9.50
CA GLU A 151 19.54 14.02 9.43
C GLU A 151 18.18 14.53 8.95
N LEU A 152 17.23 13.64 8.65
CA LEU A 152 15.93 13.96 8.09
C LEU A 152 14.81 13.85 9.12
N SER A 153 13.74 14.65 8.95
CA SER A 153 12.47 14.46 9.64
C SER A 153 11.74 13.19 9.18
N GLY A 154 10.71 12.75 9.89
CA GLY A 154 9.90 11.58 9.52
C GLY A 154 9.29 11.71 8.12
N GLY A 155 8.67 12.85 7.81
CA GLY A 155 8.08 13.11 6.49
C GLY A 155 9.13 13.18 5.37
N GLN A 156 10.29 13.78 5.64
CA GLN A 156 11.40 13.78 4.66
C GLN A 156 11.93 12.37 4.39
N ARG A 157 12.03 11.49 5.40
CA ARG A 157 12.38 10.08 5.21
C ARG A 157 11.35 9.34 4.39
N GLN A 158 10.07 9.61 4.61
CA GLN A 158 8.99 9.01 3.82
C GLN A 158 9.09 9.42 2.36
N ARG A 159 9.34 10.69 2.06
CA ARG A 159 9.61 11.19 0.70
C ARG A 159 10.81 10.49 0.06
N VAL A 160 11.89 10.25 0.82
CA VAL A 160 13.06 9.47 0.35
C VAL A 160 12.69 8.01 0.07
N ALA A 161 11.87 7.37 0.91
CA ALA A 161 11.41 6.00 0.68
C ALA A 161 10.56 5.90 -0.60
N ILE A 162 9.70 6.89 -0.86
CA ILE A 162 8.93 7.03 -2.10
C ILE A 162 9.88 7.23 -3.30
N ALA A 163 10.85 8.15 -3.21
CA ALA A 163 11.83 8.39 -4.27
C ALA A 163 12.61 7.11 -4.61
N ARG A 164 13.03 6.34 -3.59
CA ARG A 164 13.71 5.05 -3.78
C ARG A 164 12.82 4.04 -4.52
N ALA A 165 11.54 3.98 -4.20
CA ALA A 165 10.61 3.09 -4.89
C ALA A 165 10.44 3.50 -6.36
N LEU A 166 10.49 4.78 -6.68
CA LEU A 166 10.30 5.31 -8.04
C LEU A 166 11.54 5.22 -8.94
N ILE A 167 12.75 4.95 -8.43
CA ILE A 167 14.00 5.04 -9.21
C ILE A 167 14.01 4.14 -10.45
N ASN A 168 13.35 2.98 -10.39
CA ASN A 168 13.22 2.05 -11.49
C ASN A 168 11.99 2.32 -12.39
N ARG A 169 11.25 3.43 -12.16
CA ARG A 169 10.03 3.81 -12.88
C ARG A 169 8.99 2.67 -12.89
N PRO A 170 8.58 2.16 -11.72
CA PRO A 170 7.59 1.11 -11.63
C PRO A 170 6.24 1.61 -12.14
N ARG A 171 5.34 0.68 -12.46
CA ARG A 171 3.94 0.97 -12.82
C ARG A 171 2.99 0.79 -11.63
N ILE A 172 3.43 0.05 -10.60
CA ILE A 172 2.63 -0.28 -9.42
C ILE A 172 3.44 0.03 -8.17
N LEU A 173 2.83 0.73 -7.21
CA LEU A 173 3.36 0.84 -5.85
C LEU A 173 2.41 0.14 -4.87
N VAL A 174 2.99 -0.67 -3.98
CA VAL A 174 2.28 -1.27 -2.84
C VAL A 174 2.76 -0.55 -1.58
N CYS A 175 1.91 0.30 -1.03
CA CYS A 175 2.22 1.12 0.13
C CYS A 175 1.60 0.49 1.38
N ASP A 176 2.43 -0.01 2.28
CA ASP A 176 2.01 -0.57 3.56
C ASP A 176 2.08 0.53 4.62
N GLU A 177 0.92 1.04 5.03
CA GLU A 177 0.74 2.13 6.01
C GLU A 177 1.64 3.37 5.75
N PRO A 178 1.57 4.00 4.58
CA PRO A 178 2.56 4.99 4.15
C PRO A 178 2.61 6.27 4.99
N THR A 179 1.67 6.48 5.91
CA THR A 179 1.55 7.71 6.72
C THR A 179 1.38 7.45 8.21
N SER A 180 1.33 6.19 8.67
CA SER A 180 0.98 5.83 10.07
C SER A 180 1.97 6.35 11.12
N ALA A 181 3.24 6.57 10.77
CA ALA A 181 4.28 7.06 11.66
C ALA A 181 4.46 8.59 11.62
N LEU A 182 3.53 9.33 10.98
CA LEU A 182 3.64 10.78 10.73
C LEU A 182 2.55 11.53 11.49
N ASP A 183 2.84 12.77 11.85
CA ASP A 183 1.82 13.70 12.35
C ASP A 183 0.80 14.07 11.25
N VAL A 184 -0.38 14.55 11.66
CA VAL A 184 -1.52 14.80 10.76
C VAL A 184 -1.17 15.76 9.63
N SER A 185 -0.38 16.82 9.90
CA SER A 185 -0.03 17.82 8.90
C SER A 185 0.93 17.26 7.85
N VAL A 186 1.90 16.47 8.25
CA VAL A 186 2.84 15.79 7.35
C VAL A 186 2.15 14.66 6.59
N GLN A 187 1.19 13.96 7.22
CA GLN A 187 0.37 12.95 6.55
C GLN A 187 -0.35 13.54 5.33
N ALA A 188 -1.04 14.68 5.48
CA ALA A 188 -1.73 15.35 4.36
C ALA A 188 -0.77 15.68 3.21
N GLN A 189 0.45 16.17 3.51
CA GLN A 189 1.46 16.46 2.49
C GLN A 189 1.93 15.20 1.73
N ILE A 190 2.04 14.05 2.42
CA ILE A 190 2.42 12.78 1.75
C ILE A 190 1.28 12.27 0.89
N LEU A 191 0.02 12.41 1.32
CA LEU A 191 -1.14 12.00 0.51
C LEU A 191 -1.24 12.85 -0.76
N GLU A 192 -1.05 14.16 -0.66
CA GLU A 192 -1.04 15.04 -1.83
C GLU A 192 0.10 14.68 -2.80
N LEU A 193 1.31 14.45 -2.29
CA LEU A 193 2.43 13.96 -3.10
C LEU A 193 2.08 12.66 -3.83
N LEU A 194 1.44 11.69 -3.18
CA LEU A 194 1.04 10.43 -3.82
C LEU A 194 0.00 10.65 -4.92
N LYS A 195 -0.96 11.58 -4.76
CA LYS A 195 -1.94 11.97 -5.80
C LYS A 195 -1.24 12.57 -7.02
N GLU A 196 -0.33 13.51 -6.78
CA GLU A 196 0.45 14.14 -7.86
C GLU A 196 1.28 13.11 -8.63
N LEU A 197 2.02 12.25 -7.93
CA LEU A 197 2.83 11.20 -8.54
C LEU A 197 1.99 10.21 -9.34
N ARG A 198 0.80 9.84 -8.84
CA ARG A 198 -0.15 9.01 -9.58
C ARG A 198 -0.50 9.63 -10.93
N THR A 199 -0.90 10.90 -10.90
CA THR A 199 -1.33 11.64 -12.10
C THR A 199 -0.18 11.84 -13.08
N GLN A 200 1.00 12.25 -12.58
CA GLN A 200 2.17 12.55 -13.41
C GLN A 200 2.79 11.31 -14.06
N LEU A 201 2.81 10.19 -13.34
CA LEU A 201 3.51 8.96 -13.74
C LEU A 201 2.58 7.83 -14.19
N GLY A 202 1.26 8.00 -14.10
CA GLY A 202 0.28 6.95 -14.43
C GLY A 202 0.38 5.73 -13.51
N LEU A 203 0.67 5.93 -12.22
CA LEU A 203 0.88 4.86 -11.26
C LEU A 203 -0.44 4.21 -10.83
N SER A 204 -0.38 2.92 -10.54
CA SER A 204 -1.43 2.21 -9.82
C SER A 204 -0.97 1.94 -8.39
N TYR A 205 -1.86 2.17 -7.40
CA TYR A 205 -1.53 1.99 -5.99
C TYR A 205 -2.36 0.90 -5.33
N LEU A 206 -1.70 0.02 -4.57
CA LEU A 206 -2.33 -0.77 -3.53
C LEU A 206 -1.93 -0.15 -2.18
N ILE A 207 -2.88 0.49 -1.50
CA ILE A 207 -2.67 1.13 -0.20
C ILE A 207 -3.18 0.20 0.90
N VAL A 208 -2.29 -0.32 1.72
CA VAL A 208 -2.66 -1.07 2.93
C VAL A 208 -2.71 -0.09 4.08
N THR A 209 -3.87 0.05 4.72
CA THR A 209 -4.04 0.99 5.83
C THR A 209 -5.17 0.56 6.76
N HIS A 210 -5.14 1.04 8.00
CA HIS A 210 -6.28 1.01 8.92
C HIS A 210 -6.93 2.41 9.08
N ASN A 211 -6.38 3.43 8.41
CA ASN A 211 -6.87 4.81 8.50
C ASN A 211 -7.88 5.10 7.38
N ILE A 212 -9.16 5.22 7.75
CA ILE A 212 -10.26 5.49 6.80
C ILE A 212 -10.14 6.89 6.17
N GLY A 213 -9.54 7.87 6.86
CA GLY A 213 -9.26 9.18 6.28
C GLY A 213 -8.33 9.08 5.05
N VAL A 214 -7.31 8.22 5.10
CA VAL A 214 -6.45 7.94 3.93
C VAL A 214 -7.24 7.31 2.79
N VAL A 215 -8.17 6.41 3.10
CA VAL A 215 -9.02 5.74 2.10
C VAL A 215 -9.91 6.74 1.37
N SER A 216 -10.65 7.57 2.12
CA SER A 216 -11.56 8.56 1.54
C SER A 216 -10.84 9.64 0.75
N GLU A 217 -9.58 9.96 1.11
CA GLU A 217 -8.82 11.02 0.46
C GLU A 217 -8.06 10.57 -0.80
N LEU A 218 -7.56 9.33 -0.84
CA LEU A 218 -6.61 8.89 -1.85
C LEU A 218 -7.15 7.78 -2.77
N CYS A 219 -8.13 6.98 -2.31
CA CYS A 219 -8.46 5.73 -2.97
C CYS A 219 -9.74 5.82 -3.81
N ASP A 220 -9.77 5.09 -4.93
CA ASP A 220 -10.94 4.97 -5.79
C ASP A 220 -11.84 3.82 -5.32
N ARG A 221 -11.24 2.70 -4.92
CA ARG A 221 -11.92 1.52 -4.42
C ARG A 221 -11.31 1.04 -3.12
N VAL A 222 -12.09 0.29 -2.36
CA VAL A 222 -11.68 -0.32 -1.09
C VAL A 222 -12.05 -1.79 -1.04
N ALA A 223 -11.17 -2.59 -0.44
CA ALA A 223 -11.41 -3.98 -0.06
C ALA A 223 -11.21 -4.11 1.46
N VAL A 224 -12.22 -4.60 2.15
CA VAL A 224 -12.22 -4.80 3.60
C VAL A 224 -11.85 -6.23 3.91
N MET A 225 -10.79 -6.42 4.69
CA MET A 225 -10.26 -7.75 5.02
C MET A 225 -10.47 -8.08 6.50
N TYR A 226 -11.08 -9.23 6.76
CA TYR A 226 -11.36 -9.75 8.08
C TYR A 226 -11.01 -11.25 8.16
N HIS A 227 -10.23 -11.65 9.18
CA HIS A 227 -9.80 -13.04 9.39
C HIS A 227 -9.33 -13.76 8.12
N GLY A 228 -8.48 -13.12 7.33
CA GLY A 228 -7.89 -13.70 6.12
C GLY A 228 -8.77 -13.65 4.87
N ARG A 229 -9.98 -13.10 4.93
CA ARG A 229 -10.95 -13.04 3.82
C ARG A 229 -11.31 -11.60 3.47
N ILE A 230 -11.61 -11.34 2.21
CA ILE A 230 -12.27 -10.11 1.81
C ILE A 230 -13.77 -10.27 2.10
N VAL A 231 -14.30 -9.43 2.99
CA VAL A 231 -15.71 -9.47 3.40
C VAL A 231 -16.56 -8.47 2.62
N GLU A 232 -15.93 -7.38 2.15
CA GLU A 232 -16.59 -6.37 1.32
C GLU A 232 -15.58 -5.71 0.39
N GLN A 233 -15.99 -5.35 -0.82
CA GLN A 233 -15.20 -4.53 -1.76
C GLN A 233 -16.10 -3.76 -2.70
N GLY A 234 -15.72 -2.52 -3.00
CA GLY A 234 -16.50 -1.64 -3.88
C GLY A 234 -15.81 -0.29 -4.07
N ASP A 235 -16.51 0.64 -4.69
CA ASP A 235 -16.10 2.03 -4.77
C ASP A 235 -16.09 2.64 -3.36
N VAL A 236 -15.14 3.55 -3.08
CA VAL A 236 -14.94 4.10 -1.73
C VAL A 236 -16.22 4.76 -1.23
N ASP A 237 -16.87 5.59 -2.05
CA ASP A 237 -18.06 6.30 -1.67
C ASP A 237 -19.20 5.35 -1.26
N ASP A 238 -19.41 4.26 -2.00
CA ASP A 238 -20.44 3.27 -1.72
C ASP A 238 -20.18 2.52 -0.41
N VAL A 239 -18.97 1.98 -0.25
CA VAL A 239 -18.61 1.17 0.93
C VAL A 239 -18.56 2.02 2.21
N LEU A 240 -18.10 3.29 2.13
CA LEU A 240 -18.03 4.16 3.31
C LEU A 240 -19.39 4.74 3.70
N SER A 241 -20.28 5.03 2.73
CA SER A 241 -21.59 5.60 3.02
C SER A 241 -22.66 4.56 3.34
N SER A 242 -22.59 3.37 2.75
CA SER A 242 -23.61 2.31 2.87
C SER A 242 -22.99 0.91 2.95
N PRO A 243 -22.20 0.62 4.00
CA PRO A 243 -21.52 -0.67 4.14
C PRO A 243 -22.52 -1.83 4.28
N ALA A 244 -22.36 -2.85 3.44
CA ALA A 244 -23.23 -4.02 3.42
C ALA A 244 -22.85 -5.04 4.49
N ASP A 245 -21.55 -5.22 4.76
CA ASP A 245 -21.05 -6.20 5.71
C ASP A 245 -21.09 -5.69 7.17
N PRO A 246 -21.54 -6.50 8.15
CA PRO A 246 -21.57 -6.10 9.56
C PRO A 246 -20.21 -5.70 10.14
N TYR A 247 -19.13 -6.36 9.71
CA TYR A 247 -17.78 -6.01 10.17
C TYR A 247 -17.35 -4.65 9.62
N THR A 248 -17.65 -4.37 8.34
CA THR A 248 -17.36 -3.07 7.75
C THR A 248 -18.08 -1.95 8.52
N ARG A 249 -19.35 -2.13 8.86
CA ARG A 249 -20.10 -1.18 9.70
C ARG A 249 -19.42 -0.96 11.05
N SER A 250 -19.00 -2.03 11.73
CA SER A 250 -18.30 -1.96 12.99
C SER A 250 -16.96 -1.23 12.88
N LEU A 251 -16.18 -1.53 11.83
CA LEU A 251 -14.90 -0.91 11.56
C LEU A 251 -15.06 0.62 11.35
N LEU A 252 -16.04 1.02 10.56
CA LEU A 252 -16.31 2.44 10.28
C LEU A 252 -16.82 3.19 11.51
N SER A 253 -17.71 2.59 12.31
CA SER A 253 -18.22 3.20 13.54
C SER A 253 -17.16 3.43 14.60
N ALA A 254 -16.07 2.65 14.60
CA ALA A 254 -14.96 2.81 15.52
C ALA A 254 -13.99 3.95 15.13
N VAL A 255 -14.01 4.39 13.87
CA VAL A 255 -13.05 5.37 13.31
C VAL A 255 -13.69 6.74 13.05
N LEU A 256 -14.95 6.77 12.65
CA LEU A 256 -15.65 8.03 12.45
C LEU A 256 -15.94 8.65 13.82
N PRO A 257 -15.55 9.92 14.08
CA PRO A 257 -16.04 10.60 15.27
C PRO A 257 -17.56 10.58 15.19
N VAL A 258 -18.21 10.09 16.25
CA VAL A 258 -19.64 10.21 16.40
C VAL A 258 -19.94 11.70 16.33
N ASP A 259 -20.58 12.18 15.26
CA ASP A 259 -21.09 13.54 15.17
C ASP A 259 -22.01 13.72 16.38
N PRO A 260 -21.71 14.62 17.32
CA PRO A 260 -22.50 14.79 18.53
C PRO A 260 -23.97 15.13 18.24
N ASP A 261 -24.27 15.65 17.03
CA ASP A 261 -25.62 16.00 16.59
C ASP A 261 -26.38 14.84 15.93
N LEU A 262 -25.72 13.72 15.56
CA LEU A 262 -26.32 12.51 14.99
C LEU A 262 -26.45 11.35 16.00
N ALA A 263 -25.91 11.47 17.21
CA ALA A 263 -25.92 10.42 18.21
C ALA A 263 -27.09 10.56 19.18
N ARG A 264 -28.31 10.13 18.79
CA ARG A 264 -29.28 9.50 19.71
C ARG A 264 -30.24 8.56 18.97
N PRO A 265 -29.91 7.28 18.74
CA PRO A 265 -30.98 6.27 18.72
C PRO A 265 -31.48 6.15 20.18
N ALA A 266 -32.79 6.32 20.38
CA ALA A 266 -33.46 6.13 21.65
C ALA A 266 -33.06 4.76 22.26
N VAL A 267 -32.40 4.77 23.39
CA VAL A 267 -32.25 3.58 24.24
C VAL A 267 -33.66 3.26 24.72
N ALA A 268 -34.29 2.25 24.14
CA ALA A 268 -35.51 1.65 24.65
C ALA A 268 -35.20 1.10 26.05
N ALA A 269 -35.81 1.67 27.07
CA ALA A 269 -35.70 1.20 28.45
C ALA A 269 -36.17 -0.25 28.53
N ILE A 270 -35.25 -1.13 28.98
CA ILE A 270 -35.59 -2.49 29.36
C ILE A 270 -36.28 -2.40 30.72
N PRO A 271 -37.55 -2.84 30.86
CA PRO A 271 -38.19 -2.87 32.15
C PRO A 271 -37.56 -3.97 33.02
N LEU A 272 -37.02 -3.55 34.19
CA LEU A 272 -36.63 -4.49 35.25
C LEU A 272 -37.90 -5.14 35.81
N SER A 273 -38.03 -6.45 35.67
CA SER A 273 -38.94 -7.31 36.46
C SER A 273 -38.14 -8.43 37.08
#